data_7bcf65b0fd5e4af930cb038ffe493d86
#
_entry.id   7bcf65b0fd5e4af930cb038ffe493d86
#
_cell.length_a   1.000
_cell.length_b   1.000
_cell.length_c   1.000
_cell.angle_alpha   90.00
_cell.angle_beta   90.00
_cell.angle_gamma   90.00
#
_symmetry.space_group_name_H-M   'P 1'
#
loop_
_entity.id
_entity.type
_entity.pdbx_description
1 polymer ?
#
loop_
_entity_poly.entity_id
_entity_poly.type
_entity_poly.pdbx_seq_one_letter_code
_entity_poly.pdbx_strand_id
1 'polypeptide(L)'
;AFHVSGGTTDCLLCEPDTDLCLNITQVGTSLDLKAGQAIDRVGLMLQLQFPCGAALEQLAAASMKQYRTKPVIREGNCCLSGLENRCQAMLKQGEQPEDVARFCLTSVRDTVFEMTAFARKQYGQLPVLYAGGVMSNQWMREKLLSAGDVYFAEPAFSCDNAVGAAIYA
;
A
#
# COMPACT_ATOMS: atom_id res chain seq x y z
N ALA A 1 -2.99 9.41 -8.46
CA ALA A 1 -2.18 9.28 -7.25
C ALA A 1 -2.69 8.16 -6.34
N PHE A 2 -1.82 7.62 -5.50
CA PHE A 2 -2.18 6.71 -4.42
C PHE A 2 -1.78 7.32 -3.08
N HIS A 3 -2.69 7.27 -2.11
CA HIS A 3 -2.36 7.56 -0.72
C HIS A 3 -2.58 6.31 0.12
N VAL A 4 -1.49 5.71 0.62
CA VAL A 4 -1.52 4.41 1.34
C VAL A 4 -0.86 4.56 2.71
N SER A 5 -1.69 4.50 3.74
CA SER A 5 -1.29 4.77 5.13
C SER A 5 -2.03 3.86 6.12
N GLY A 6 -1.93 4.14 7.41
CA GLY A 6 -2.75 3.52 8.45
C GLY A 6 -4.24 3.85 8.34
N GLY A 7 -4.58 5.04 7.84
CA GLY A 7 -5.96 5.52 7.73
C GLY A 7 -6.56 5.42 6.32
N THR A 8 -5.74 5.31 5.29
CA THR A 8 -6.18 5.36 3.90
C THR A 8 -5.53 4.28 3.04
N THR A 9 -6.22 3.87 2.00
CA THR A 9 -5.71 3.05 0.90
C THR A 9 -6.52 3.44 -0.32
N ASP A 10 -6.19 4.60 -0.88
CA ASP A 10 -7.01 5.26 -1.87
C ASP A 10 -6.24 5.49 -3.16
N CYS A 11 -6.94 5.30 -4.28
CA CYS A 11 -6.52 5.67 -5.62
C CYS A 11 -7.30 6.91 -6.03
N LEU A 12 -6.60 7.97 -6.41
CA LEU A 12 -7.14 9.27 -6.74
C LEU A 12 -6.79 9.63 -8.18
N LEU A 13 -7.78 9.99 -8.98
CA LEU A 13 -7.58 10.67 -10.25
C LEU A 13 -7.44 12.16 -9.96
N CYS A 14 -6.32 12.76 -10.38
CA CYS A 14 -6.06 14.17 -10.19
C CYS A 14 -6.02 14.82 -11.59
N GLU A 15 -6.89 15.77 -11.84
CA GLU A 15 -7.01 16.48 -13.11
C GLU A 15 -6.76 17.97 -12.86
N PRO A 16 -6.07 18.68 -13.77
CA PRO A 16 -5.95 20.12 -13.68
C PRO A 16 -7.32 20.79 -13.67
N ASP A 17 -7.47 21.78 -12.82
CA ASP A 17 -8.69 22.59 -12.73
C ASP A 17 -8.30 24.08 -12.65
N THR A 18 -9.06 24.94 -13.33
CA THR A 18 -8.76 26.38 -13.40
C THR A 18 -9.10 27.12 -12.10
N ASP A 19 -10.11 26.67 -11.37
CA ASP A 19 -10.62 27.36 -10.19
C ASP A 19 -10.05 26.74 -8.89
N LEU A 20 -9.88 25.41 -8.89
CA LEU A 20 -9.45 24.64 -7.73
C LEU A 20 -7.99 24.14 -7.83
N CYS A 21 -7.23 24.54 -8.87
CA CYS A 21 -5.90 24.02 -9.19
C CYS A 21 -5.95 22.52 -9.57
N LEU A 22 -6.60 21.67 -8.79
CA LEU A 22 -6.80 20.26 -9.04
C LEU A 22 -8.24 19.84 -8.72
N ASN A 23 -8.85 19.12 -9.66
CA ASN A 23 -10.04 18.31 -9.38
C ASN A 23 -9.59 16.90 -8.99
N ILE A 24 -9.99 16.43 -7.81
CA ILE A 24 -9.55 15.16 -7.26
C ILE A 24 -10.77 14.24 -7.08
N THR A 25 -10.76 13.11 -7.79
CA THR A 25 -11.81 12.10 -7.72
C THR A 25 -11.24 10.80 -7.16
N GLN A 26 -11.86 10.25 -6.11
CA GLN A 26 -11.52 8.92 -5.61
C GLN A 26 -12.03 7.86 -6.60
N VAL A 27 -11.12 7.09 -7.18
CA VAL A 27 -11.41 6.07 -8.20
C VAL A 27 -11.13 4.64 -7.72
N GLY A 28 -10.67 4.50 -6.49
CA GLY A 28 -10.47 3.20 -5.85
C GLY A 28 -10.11 3.37 -4.37
N THR A 29 -10.50 2.38 -3.56
CA THR A 29 -10.22 2.36 -2.12
C THR A 29 -10.14 0.94 -1.59
N SER A 30 -9.67 0.76 -0.35
CA SER A 30 -9.95 -0.47 0.37
C SER A 30 -11.32 -0.40 1.04
N LEU A 31 -12.17 -1.38 0.74
CA LEU A 31 -13.55 -1.45 1.23
C LEU A 31 -13.66 -1.94 2.69
N ASP A 32 -12.57 -2.47 3.23
CA ASP A 32 -12.55 -3.02 4.58
C ASP A 32 -11.35 -2.51 5.38
N LEU A 33 -10.26 -3.24 5.44
CA LEU A 33 -9.07 -2.93 6.20
C LEU A 33 -8.09 -2.10 5.36
N LYS A 34 -7.58 -1.00 5.92
CA LYS A 34 -6.55 -0.20 5.24
C LYS A 34 -5.18 -0.89 5.29
N ALA A 35 -4.34 -0.64 4.29
CA ALA A 35 -3.06 -1.34 4.12
C ALA A 35 -2.14 -1.23 5.34
N GLY A 36 -2.00 -0.04 5.90
CA GLY A 36 -1.21 0.15 7.11
C GLY A 36 -1.78 -0.58 8.32
N GLN A 37 -3.11 -0.59 8.47
CA GLN A 37 -3.77 -1.38 9.52
C GLN A 37 -3.54 -2.88 9.35
N ALA A 38 -3.58 -3.40 8.10
CA ALA A 38 -3.28 -4.80 7.83
C ALA A 38 -1.84 -5.16 8.22
N ILE A 39 -0.88 -4.29 7.89
CA ILE A 39 0.53 -4.39 8.28
C ILE A 39 0.67 -4.39 9.80
N ASP A 40 0.04 -3.44 10.49
CA ASP A 40 0.12 -3.32 11.94
C ASP A 40 -0.49 -4.53 12.67
N ARG A 41 -1.65 -5.02 12.21
CA ARG A 41 -2.29 -6.21 12.79
C ARG A 41 -1.42 -7.46 12.66
N VAL A 42 -0.82 -7.67 11.47
CA VAL A 42 0.11 -8.78 11.27
C VAL A 42 1.38 -8.59 12.10
N GLY A 43 1.91 -7.36 12.17
CA GLY A 43 3.06 -7.04 13.00
C GLY A 43 2.82 -7.33 14.49
N LEU A 44 1.68 -6.90 15.04
CA LEU A 44 1.29 -7.21 16.42
C LEU A 44 1.11 -8.72 16.65
N MET A 45 0.56 -9.45 15.67
CA MET A 45 0.46 -10.92 15.71
C MET A 45 1.86 -11.58 15.79
N LEU A 46 2.86 -10.97 15.17
CA LEU A 46 4.28 -11.38 15.22
C LEU A 46 5.03 -10.76 16.42
N GLN A 47 4.33 -10.16 17.39
CA GLN A 47 4.87 -9.55 18.60
C GLN A 47 5.78 -8.33 18.36
N LEU A 48 5.63 -7.66 17.21
CA LEU A 48 6.32 -6.42 16.92
C LEU A 48 5.65 -5.22 17.61
N GLN A 49 6.42 -4.16 17.86
CA GLN A 49 5.88 -2.93 18.47
C GLN A 49 5.20 -2.04 17.43
N PHE A 50 4.07 -1.46 17.81
CA PHE A 50 3.37 -0.47 16.99
C PHE A 50 4.13 0.88 16.97
N PRO A 51 4.23 1.56 15.83
CA PRO A 51 3.79 1.15 14.49
C PRO A 51 4.71 0.08 13.88
N CYS A 52 4.12 -0.99 13.34
CA CYS A 52 4.86 -2.20 12.97
C CYS A 52 5.58 -2.14 11.61
N GLY A 53 5.30 -1.12 10.78
CA GLY A 53 5.72 -1.10 9.36
C GLY A 53 7.21 -1.34 9.15
N ALA A 54 8.07 -0.56 9.80
CA ALA A 54 9.53 -0.67 9.67
C ALA A 54 10.07 -2.00 10.24
N ALA A 55 9.57 -2.42 11.40
CA ALA A 55 9.98 -3.68 12.02
C ALA A 55 9.54 -4.89 11.18
N LEU A 56 8.33 -4.83 10.59
CA LEU A 56 7.82 -5.88 9.70
C LEU A 56 8.66 -5.96 8.41
N GLU A 57 9.11 -4.82 7.88
CA GLU A 57 10.01 -4.79 6.71
C GLU A 57 11.36 -5.44 7.01
N GLN A 58 11.96 -5.10 8.15
CA GLN A 58 13.21 -5.71 8.59
C GLN A 58 13.07 -7.23 8.78
N LEU A 59 11.99 -7.66 9.42
CA LEU A 59 11.72 -9.08 9.61
C LEU A 59 11.53 -9.80 8.27
N ALA A 60 10.76 -9.23 7.36
CA ALA A 60 10.52 -9.77 6.02
C ALA A 60 11.80 -9.88 5.18
N ALA A 61 12.80 -9.01 5.40
CA ALA A 61 14.08 -9.05 4.69
C ALA A 61 14.88 -10.33 4.97
N ALA A 62 14.68 -10.97 6.12
CA ALA A 62 15.32 -12.25 6.47
C ALA A 62 14.72 -13.45 5.71
N SER A 63 13.52 -13.33 5.16
CA SER A 63 12.88 -14.41 4.40
C SER A 63 13.49 -14.56 3.01
N MET A 64 13.83 -15.79 2.65
CA MET A 64 14.26 -16.17 1.28
C MET A 64 13.10 -16.63 0.39
N LYS A 65 11.88 -16.75 0.95
CA LYS A 65 10.71 -17.21 0.21
C LYS A 65 10.19 -16.13 -0.75
N GLN A 66 9.73 -16.59 -1.88
CA GLN A 66 9.02 -15.75 -2.85
C GLN A 66 7.55 -16.14 -2.89
N TYR A 67 6.70 -15.15 -2.70
CA TYR A 67 5.26 -15.32 -2.76
C TYR A 67 4.70 -14.66 -4.02
N ARG A 68 3.70 -15.31 -4.62
CA ARG A 68 2.85 -14.72 -5.65
C ARG A 68 1.44 -14.66 -5.10
N THR A 69 0.90 -13.48 -5.03
CA THR A 69 -0.49 -13.28 -4.60
C THR A 69 -1.35 -12.92 -5.81
N LYS A 70 -2.65 -13.11 -5.69
CA LYS A 70 -3.62 -12.72 -6.70
C LYS A 70 -4.69 -11.86 -6.04
N PRO A 71 -4.42 -10.57 -5.86
CA PRO A 71 -5.40 -9.66 -5.31
C PRO A 71 -6.63 -9.58 -6.20
N VAL A 72 -7.80 -9.45 -5.58
CA VAL A 72 -9.06 -9.24 -6.32
C VAL A 72 -9.37 -7.76 -6.27
N ILE A 73 -9.36 -7.13 -7.45
CA ILE A 73 -9.76 -5.73 -7.64
C ILE A 73 -11.14 -5.71 -8.29
N ARG A 74 -12.06 -5.01 -7.66
CA ARG A 74 -13.44 -4.82 -8.15
C ARG A 74 -13.71 -3.34 -8.29
N GLU A 75 -13.87 -2.89 -9.53
CA GLU A 75 -14.15 -1.47 -9.84
C GLU A 75 -13.14 -0.52 -9.18
N GLY A 76 -11.85 -0.87 -9.20
CA GLY A 76 -10.78 -0.09 -8.57
C GLY A 76 -10.59 -0.34 -7.07
N ASN A 77 -11.51 -1.03 -6.41
CA ASN A 77 -11.49 -1.27 -4.97
C ASN A 77 -10.83 -2.61 -4.62
N CYS A 78 -10.21 -2.68 -3.45
CA CYS A 78 -9.64 -3.90 -2.89
C CYS A 78 -10.22 -4.24 -1.52
N CYS A 79 -9.89 -5.45 -1.02
CA CYS A 79 -10.21 -5.91 0.32
C CYS A 79 -8.96 -6.56 0.92
N LEU A 80 -8.59 -6.17 2.14
CA LEU A 80 -7.39 -6.61 2.84
C LEU A 80 -7.67 -7.38 4.14
N SER A 81 -8.92 -7.43 4.62
CA SER A 81 -9.28 -8.12 5.88
C SER A 81 -8.92 -9.60 5.90
N GLY A 82 -8.96 -10.27 4.75
CA GLY A 82 -8.57 -11.67 4.62
C GLY A 82 -7.08 -11.95 4.83
N LEU A 83 -6.23 -10.92 4.76
CA LEU A 83 -4.79 -11.05 4.91
C LEU A 83 -4.38 -11.50 6.32
N GLU A 84 -4.98 -10.90 7.35
CA GLU A 84 -4.74 -11.27 8.76
C GLU A 84 -5.02 -12.76 9.01
N ASN A 85 -6.17 -13.26 8.53
CA ASN A 85 -6.54 -14.66 8.68
C ASN A 85 -5.56 -15.61 7.97
N ARG A 86 -5.07 -15.22 6.79
CA ARG A 86 -4.08 -16.02 6.05
C ARG A 86 -2.74 -16.05 6.77
N CYS A 87 -2.26 -14.92 7.30
CA CYS A 87 -1.04 -14.85 8.09
C CYS A 87 -1.17 -15.72 9.37
N GLN A 88 -2.32 -15.66 10.04
CA GLN A 88 -2.58 -16.50 11.21
C GLN A 88 -2.58 -18.01 10.86
N ALA A 89 -3.15 -18.38 9.73
CA ALA A 89 -3.13 -19.76 9.26
C ALA A 89 -1.70 -20.24 8.95
N MET A 90 -0.86 -19.39 8.36
CA MET A 90 0.55 -19.69 8.10
C MET A 90 1.31 -19.99 9.41
N LEU A 91 1.12 -19.15 10.45
CA LEU A 91 1.74 -19.37 11.76
C LEU A 91 1.27 -20.70 12.39
N LYS A 92 -0.03 -21.02 12.30
CA LYS A 92 -0.56 -22.29 12.80
C LYS A 92 -0.01 -23.51 12.06
N GLN A 93 0.44 -23.32 10.81
CA GLN A 93 1.09 -24.36 10.00
C GLN A 93 2.61 -24.47 10.27
N GLY A 94 3.14 -23.65 11.16
CA GLY A 94 4.56 -23.67 11.54
C GLY A 94 5.48 -22.84 10.61
N GLU A 95 4.91 -21.96 9.78
CA GLU A 95 5.71 -21.01 9.00
C GLU A 95 6.48 -20.06 9.92
N GLN A 96 7.70 -19.69 9.49
CA GLN A 96 8.52 -18.79 10.27
C GLN A 96 8.00 -17.35 10.25
N PRO A 97 8.18 -16.57 11.32
CA PRO A 97 7.70 -15.18 11.40
C PRO A 97 8.15 -14.31 10.23
N GLU A 98 9.40 -14.44 9.76
CA GLU A 98 9.94 -13.71 8.62
C GLU A 98 9.21 -14.05 7.31
N ASP A 99 8.79 -15.29 7.14
CA ASP A 99 8.04 -15.75 5.98
C ASP A 99 6.63 -15.16 5.97
N VAL A 100 5.99 -15.12 7.13
CA VAL A 100 4.66 -14.50 7.31
C VAL A 100 4.74 -12.98 7.07
N ALA A 101 5.78 -12.31 7.58
CA ALA A 101 6.03 -10.90 7.33
C ALA A 101 6.21 -10.62 5.83
N ARG A 102 7.02 -11.45 5.15
CA ARG A 102 7.23 -11.37 3.70
C ARG A 102 5.95 -11.57 2.91
N PHE A 103 5.14 -12.55 3.28
CA PHE A 103 3.84 -12.79 2.66
C PHE A 103 2.89 -11.61 2.84
N CYS A 104 2.84 -11.02 4.04
CA CYS A 104 2.02 -9.84 4.33
C CYS A 104 2.38 -8.68 3.41
N LEU A 105 3.66 -8.29 3.37
CA LEU A 105 4.13 -7.18 2.55
C LEU A 105 3.95 -7.47 1.05
N THR A 106 4.16 -8.72 0.61
CA THR A 106 3.90 -9.12 -0.77
C THR A 106 2.42 -8.91 -1.13
N SER A 107 1.52 -9.30 -0.23
CA SER A 107 0.08 -9.19 -0.49
C SER A 107 -0.37 -7.73 -0.61
N VAL A 108 0.11 -6.85 0.27
CA VAL A 108 -0.18 -5.41 0.19
C VAL A 108 0.40 -4.80 -1.09
N ARG A 109 1.66 -5.09 -1.38
CA ARG A 109 2.36 -4.62 -2.59
C ARG A 109 1.62 -5.02 -3.87
N ASP A 110 1.28 -6.30 -3.98
CA ASP A 110 0.62 -6.82 -5.18
C ASP A 110 -0.79 -6.23 -5.31
N THR A 111 -1.48 -5.96 -4.18
CA THR A 111 -2.77 -5.27 -4.18
C THR A 111 -2.65 -3.86 -4.76
N VAL A 112 -1.69 -3.06 -4.31
CA VAL A 112 -1.47 -1.70 -4.83
C VAL A 112 -1.05 -1.75 -6.31
N PHE A 113 -0.23 -2.74 -6.69
CA PHE A 113 0.17 -2.94 -8.09
C PHE A 113 -1.02 -3.24 -8.99
N GLU A 114 -1.91 -4.14 -8.60
CA GLU A 114 -3.12 -4.49 -9.37
C GLU A 114 -4.13 -3.33 -9.41
N MET A 115 -4.28 -2.56 -8.33
CA MET A 115 -5.08 -1.32 -8.35
C MET A 115 -4.51 -0.32 -9.35
N THR A 116 -3.18 -0.19 -9.44
CA THR A 116 -2.50 0.66 -10.42
C THR A 116 -2.77 0.19 -11.85
N ALA A 117 -2.65 -1.11 -12.10
CA ALA A 117 -2.94 -1.70 -13.41
C ALA A 117 -4.39 -1.47 -13.83
N PHE A 118 -5.33 -1.63 -12.89
CA PHE A 118 -6.75 -1.33 -13.12
C PHE A 118 -6.97 0.16 -13.47
N ALA A 119 -6.41 1.07 -12.67
CA ALA A 119 -6.56 2.50 -12.89
C ALA A 119 -6.01 2.92 -14.28
N ARG A 120 -4.84 2.41 -14.66
CA ARG A 120 -4.27 2.67 -15.99
C ARG A 120 -5.08 2.09 -17.14
N LYS A 121 -5.69 0.93 -16.94
CA LYS A 121 -6.61 0.35 -17.93
C LYS A 121 -7.86 1.20 -18.12
N GLN A 122 -8.35 1.81 -17.05
CA GLN A 122 -9.59 2.60 -17.08
C GLN A 122 -9.37 4.05 -17.53
N TYR A 123 -8.26 4.68 -17.09
CA TYR A 123 -8.00 6.12 -17.28
C TYR A 123 -6.82 6.42 -18.18
N GLY A 124 -6.17 5.42 -18.77
CA GLY A 124 -5.00 5.58 -19.62
C GLY A 124 -3.67 5.50 -18.87
N GLN A 125 -2.57 5.58 -19.62
CA GLN A 125 -1.20 5.47 -19.11
C GLN A 125 -0.73 6.79 -18.45
N LEU A 126 -1.41 7.20 -17.39
CA LEU A 126 -1.07 8.39 -16.63
C LEU A 126 0.12 8.13 -15.70
N PRO A 127 0.95 9.16 -15.41
CA PRO A 127 1.95 9.09 -14.35
C PRO A 127 1.27 8.82 -12.99
N VAL A 128 1.93 8.03 -12.14
CA VAL A 128 1.37 7.65 -10.84
C VAL A 128 2.27 8.12 -9.72
N LEU A 129 1.72 8.90 -8.79
CA LEU A 129 2.38 9.30 -7.56
C LEU A 129 1.91 8.38 -6.41
N TYR A 130 2.86 7.78 -5.70
CA TYR A 130 2.62 7.03 -4.46
C TYR A 130 3.04 7.86 -3.25
N ALA A 131 2.13 8.02 -2.29
CA ALA A 131 2.34 8.72 -1.03
C ALA A 131 1.76 7.94 0.15
N GLY A 132 2.09 8.35 1.36
CA GLY A 132 1.70 7.69 2.62
C GLY A 132 2.78 6.76 3.17
N GLY A 133 2.75 6.55 4.49
CA GLY A 133 3.81 5.84 5.21
C GLY A 133 4.07 4.41 4.72
N VAL A 134 3.05 3.72 4.22
CA VAL A 134 3.21 2.37 3.63
C VAL A 134 4.06 2.41 2.37
N MET A 135 3.97 3.48 1.57
CA MET A 135 4.73 3.64 0.33
C MET A 135 6.19 4.04 0.56
N SER A 136 6.60 4.30 1.80
CA SER A 136 8.02 4.47 2.17
C SER A 136 8.80 3.16 2.20
N ASN A 137 8.11 2.01 2.24
CA ASN A 137 8.71 0.68 2.23
C ASN A 137 9.49 0.43 0.94
N GLN A 138 10.80 0.21 1.05
CA GLN A 138 11.71 0.11 -0.10
C GLN A 138 11.43 -1.11 -0.96
N TRP A 139 11.16 -2.25 -0.34
CA TRP A 139 10.87 -3.48 -1.05
C TRP A 139 9.56 -3.42 -1.87
N MET A 140 8.55 -2.71 -1.37
CA MET A 140 7.34 -2.43 -2.14
C MET A 140 7.63 -1.52 -3.35
N ARG A 141 8.45 -0.49 -3.15
CA ARG A 141 8.83 0.48 -4.20
C ARG A 141 9.49 -0.21 -5.39
N GLU A 142 10.42 -1.14 -5.16
CA GLU A 142 11.10 -1.88 -6.23
C GLU A 142 10.12 -2.53 -7.22
N LYS A 143 9.08 -3.18 -6.71
CA LYS A 143 8.05 -3.79 -7.57
C LYS A 143 7.18 -2.75 -8.25
N LEU A 144 6.77 -1.70 -7.55
CA LEU A 144 5.91 -0.67 -8.10
C LEU A 144 6.60 0.14 -9.21
N LEU A 145 7.94 0.31 -9.13
CA LEU A 145 8.73 0.90 -10.21
C LEU A 145 8.59 0.14 -11.53
N SER A 146 8.35 -1.18 -11.51
CA SER A 146 8.12 -1.97 -12.71
C SER A 146 6.80 -1.67 -13.42
N ALA A 147 5.91 -0.89 -12.81
CA ALA A 147 4.68 -0.43 -13.44
C ALA A 147 4.90 0.68 -14.50
N GLY A 148 6.13 1.19 -14.66
CA GLY A 148 6.46 2.23 -15.64
C GLY A 148 6.48 3.62 -15.00
N ASP A 149 5.90 4.63 -15.63
CA ASP A 149 5.94 6.03 -15.20
C ASP A 149 5.32 6.23 -13.81
N VAL A 150 6.14 6.07 -12.75
CA VAL A 150 5.73 6.15 -11.36
C VAL A 150 6.70 6.97 -10.52
N TYR A 151 6.18 7.66 -9.52
CA TYR A 151 6.88 8.55 -8.61
C TYR A 151 6.50 8.21 -7.17
N PHE A 152 7.41 8.49 -6.24
CA PHE A 152 7.16 8.31 -4.82
C PHE A 152 7.41 9.62 -4.09
N ALA A 153 6.49 10.00 -3.23
CA ALA A 153 6.72 11.09 -2.31
C ALA A 153 7.93 10.78 -1.41
N GLU A 154 8.70 11.82 -1.09
CA GLU A 154 9.77 11.67 -0.11
C GLU A 154 9.17 11.26 1.26
N PRO A 155 9.83 10.36 2.02
CA PRO A 155 9.29 9.90 3.30
C PRO A 155 8.95 11.02 4.28
N ALA A 156 9.72 12.11 4.29
CA ALA A 156 9.46 13.28 5.10
C ALA A 156 8.12 13.97 4.79
N PHE A 157 7.63 13.84 3.55
CA PHE A 157 6.35 14.41 3.09
C PHE A 157 5.24 13.35 2.94
N SER A 158 5.53 12.09 3.29
CA SER A 158 4.57 10.99 3.20
C SER A 158 3.75 10.75 4.47
N CYS A 159 4.04 11.48 5.54
CA CYS A 159 3.25 11.51 6.77
C CYS A 159 2.28 12.70 6.75
N ASP A 160 1.55 12.92 7.85
CA ASP A 160 0.65 14.06 8.01
C ASP A 160 1.37 15.36 7.66
N ASN A 161 0.87 16.04 6.63
CA ASN A 161 1.53 17.21 6.07
C ASN A 161 0.60 18.42 6.11
N ALA A 162 0.51 19.04 7.28
CA ALA A 162 -0.25 20.26 7.49
C ALA A 162 0.30 21.43 6.63
N VAL A 163 1.61 21.46 6.36
CA VAL A 163 2.26 22.46 5.51
C VAL A 163 1.77 22.34 4.06
N GLY A 164 1.66 21.12 3.54
CA GLY A 164 1.12 20.90 2.19
C GLY A 164 -0.32 21.37 2.06
N ALA A 165 -1.17 21.10 3.06
CA ALA A 165 -2.53 21.62 3.11
C ALA A 165 -2.57 23.16 3.17
N ALA A 166 -1.69 23.80 3.94
CA ALA A 166 -1.61 25.25 4.06
C ALA A 166 -1.09 25.92 2.78
N ILE A 167 -0.23 25.26 2.01
CA ILE A 167 0.24 25.77 0.71
C ILE A 167 -0.86 25.69 -0.35
N TYR A 168 -1.70 24.65 -0.27
CA TYR A 168 -2.80 24.43 -1.21
C TYR A 168 -3.99 25.38 -0.96
N ALA A 169 -4.26 25.75 0.29
CA ALA A 169 -5.36 26.64 0.68
C ALA A 169 -5.11 28.11 0.30
#